data_48d4bf6e742fd436633299a58da6f96a
#
_entry.id   48d4bf6e742fd436633299a58da6f96a
#
_cell.length_a   1.000
_cell.length_b   1.000
_cell.length_c   1.000
_cell.angle_alpha   90.00
_cell.angle_beta   90.00
_cell.angle_gamma   90.00
#
_symmetry.space_group_name_H-M   'P 1'
#
loop_
_entity.id
_entity.type
_entity.pdbx_description
1 polymer ?
#
loop_
_entity_poly.entity_id
_entity_poly.type
_entity_poly.pdbx_seq_one_letter_code
_entity_poly.pdbx_strand_id
1 'polypeptide(L)'
;AASDVYKRQIPDWLVVFIISVCPILECRLGMFTAIVLLEMNPFVGFIISFLGNILPIPFILLLINWIFKVLKKVPGINKAIFWLENKTMQKRDKIDKYGIWGLLIFVAIPLPGTGGWTGALLASLLELDKKKSFLVISLGVFIAGLIITVLSLVIGAAVFN
;
A
#
# COMPACT_ATOMS: atom_id res chain seq x y z
N ALA A 1 -12.05 27.23 19.05
CA ALA A 1 -13.52 27.06 18.93
C ALA A 1 -13.95 26.44 17.59
N ALA A 2 -13.42 26.84 16.43
CA ALA A 2 -13.77 26.23 15.13
C ALA A 2 -13.15 24.83 14.96
N SER A 3 -11.95 24.59 15.47
CA SER A 3 -11.26 23.28 15.43
C SER A 3 -11.99 22.20 16.22
N ASP A 4 -12.69 22.55 17.30
CA ASP A 4 -13.34 21.60 18.18
C ASP A 4 -14.69 21.11 17.64
N VAL A 5 -15.33 21.90 16.78
CA VAL A 5 -16.58 21.53 16.09
C VAL A 5 -16.29 20.51 14.97
N TYR A 6 -15.17 20.63 14.28
CA TYR A 6 -14.75 19.69 13.22
C TYR A 6 -14.30 18.33 13.78
N LYS A 7 -13.67 18.31 14.96
CA LYS A 7 -13.25 17.07 15.65
C LYS A 7 -14.40 16.12 16.02
N ARG A 8 -15.66 16.61 16.02
CA ARG A 8 -16.85 15.78 16.34
C ARG A 8 -17.52 15.13 15.15
N GLN A 9 -17.15 15.45 13.91
CA GLN A 9 -17.87 14.92 12.74
C GLN A 9 -17.28 13.61 12.20
N ILE A 10 -15.95 13.43 12.25
CA ILE A 10 -15.30 12.21 11.79
C ILE A 10 -14.30 11.78 12.87
N PRO A 11 -14.40 10.56 13.40
CA PRO A 11 -13.44 10.06 14.39
C PRO A 11 -12.06 9.88 13.76
N ASP A 12 -11.01 10.19 14.51
CA ASP A 12 -9.61 10.20 14.06
C ASP A 12 -9.19 8.84 13.44
N TRP A 13 -9.63 7.74 14.04
CA TRP A 13 -9.35 6.40 13.53
C TRP A 13 -9.91 6.18 12.12
N LEU A 14 -11.06 6.76 11.80
CA LEU A 14 -11.69 6.63 10.48
C LEU A 14 -10.93 7.43 9.43
N VAL A 15 -10.42 8.61 9.78
CA VAL A 15 -9.55 9.42 8.91
C VAL A 15 -8.30 8.62 8.55
N VAL A 16 -7.61 8.07 9.55
CA VAL A 16 -6.41 7.25 9.36
C VAL A 16 -6.69 6.02 8.51
N PHE A 17 -7.81 5.34 8.75
CA PHE A 17 -8.21 4.16 7.98
C PHE A 17 -8.46 4.52 6.50
N ILE A 18 -9.24 5.57 6.22
CA ILE A 18 -9.55 6.00 4.85
C ILE A 18 -8.26 6.39 4.10
N ILE A 19 -7.36 7.16 4.74
CA ILE A 19 -6.07 7.53 4.16
C ILE A 19 -5.28 6.27 3.82
N SER A 20 -5.27 5.27 4.69
CA SER A 20 -4.50 4.05 4.52
C SER A 20 -5.06 3.11 3.44
N VAL A 21 -6.37 3.15 3.20
CA VAL A 21 -7.03 2.41 2.09
C VAL A 21 -6.72 3.04 0.73
N CYS A 22 -6.48 4.35 0.67
CA CYS A 22 -6.23 5.03 -0.59
C CYS A 22 -4.93 4.55 -1.27
N PRO A 23 -4.95 4.30 -2.60
CA PRO A 23 -3.81 3.71 -3.32
C PRO A 23 -2.59 4.63 -3.41
N ILE A 24 -2.76 5.94 -3.30
CA ILE A 24 -1.67 6.94 -3.40
C ILE A 24 -1.08 7.24 -2.01
N LEU A 25 -1.93 7.30 -1.00
CA LEU A 25 -1.56 7.71 0.35
C LEU A 25 -1.01 6.55 1.18
N GLU A 26 -1.68 5.41 1.11
CA GLU A 26 -1.31 4.14 1.76
C GLU A 26 -1.11 4.24 3.29
N CYS A 27 -0.65 3.14 3.90
CA CYS A 27 -0.37 3.10 5.34
C CYS A 27 0.71 4.10 5.79
N ARG A 28 1.58 4.53 4.88
CA ARG A 28 2.67 5.45 5.19
C ARG A 28 2.16 6.80 5.63
N LEU A 29 1.27 7.40 4.83
CA LEU A 29 0.63 8.66 5.21
C LEU A 29 -0.40 8.46 6.31
N GLY A 30 -1.08 7.32 6.35
CA GLY A 30 -1.98 6.98 7.45
C GLY A 30 -1.27 6.98 8.80
N MET A 31 -0.11 6.31 8.91
CA MET A 31 0.70 6.27 10.13
C MET A 31 1.26 7.64 10.51
N PHE A 32 1.80 8.37 9.52
CA PHE A 32 2.28 9.73 9.75
C PHE A 32 1.16 10.63 10.26
N THR A 33 -0.01 10.59 9.63
CA THR A 33 -1.19 11.35 10.06
C THR A 33 -1.61 10.97 11.48
N ALA A 34 -1.67 9.67 11.79
CA ALA A 34 -2.06 9.19 13.11
C ALA A 34 -1.12 9.70 14.20
N ILE A 35 0.20 9.63 13.99
CA ILE A 35 1.19 9.89 15.03
C ILE A 35 1.51 11.39 15.12
N VAL A 36 1.74 12.05 13.97
CA VAL A 36 2.25 13.42 13.95
C VAL A 36 1.12 14.45 13.93
N LEU A 37 0.04 14.21 13.18
CA LEU A 37 -1.03 15.21 13.04
C LEU A 37 -2.18 15.04 14.05
N LEU A 38 -2.51 13.79 14.40
CA LEU A 38 -3.62 13.48 15.31
C LEU A 38 -3.17 13.08 16.71
N GLU A 39 -1.85 12.99 16.95
CA GLU A 39 -1.25 12.64 18.25
C GLU A 39 -1.86 11.36 18.86
N MET A 40 -2.27 10.41 18.00
CA MET A 40 -2.83 9.14 18.41
C MET A 40 -1.76 8.25 19.03
N ASN A 41 -2.20 7.30 19.87
CA ASN A 41 -1.30 6.26 20.34
C ASN A 41 -0.65 5.54 19.13
N PRO A 42 0.71 5.48 19.05
CA PRO A 42 1.41 4.93 17.89
C PRO A 42 1.04 3.49 17.56
N PHE A 43 0.75 2.68 18.56
CA PHE A 43 0.32 1.29 18.38
C PHE A 43 -1.07 1.21 17.73
N VAL A 44 -2.01 2.05 18.17
CA VAL A 44 -3.35 2.11 17.57
C VAL A 44 -3.30 2.65 16.15
N GLY A 45 -2.53 3.72 15.91
CA GLY A 45 -2.30 4.27 14.58
C GLY A 45 -1.69 3.26 13.61
N PHE A 46 -0.70 2.47 14.09
CA PHE A 46 -0.10 1.38 13.33
C PHE A 46 -1.14 0.33 12.91
N ILE A 47 -1.92 -0.20 13.87
CA ILE A 47 -2.89 -1.25 13.57
C ILE A 47 -3.95 -0.78 12.57
N ILE A 48 -4.49 0.43 12.76
CA ILE A 48 -5.53 0.97 11.88
C ILE A 48 -4.98 1.19 10.47
N SER A 49 -3.79 1.78 10.35
CA SER A 49 -3.13 2.01 9.06
C SER A 49 -2.76 0.71 8.35
N PHE A 50 -2.29 -0.28 9.09
CA PHE A 50 -1.94 -1.60 8.58
C PHE A 50 -3.18 -2.33 8.02
N LEU A 51 -4.27 -2.38 8.81
CA LEU A 51 -5.52 -3.00 8.39
C LEU A 51 -6.14 -2.29 7.17
N GLY A 52 -6.12 -0.95 7.16
CA GLY A 52 -6.59 -0.17 6.03
C GLY A 52 -5.83 -0.47 4.74
N ASN A 53 -4.51 -0.64 4.81
CA ASN A 53 -3.70 -0.94 3.63
C ASN A 53 -3.84 -2.40 3.16
N ILE A 54 -4.02 -3.36 4.07
CA ILE A 54 -4.17 -4.78 3.72
C ILE A 54 -5.53 -5.08 3.10
N LEU A 55 -6.58 -4.38 3.52
CA LEU A 55 -7.95 -4.64 3.08
C LEU A 55 -8.11 -4.70 1.53
N PRO A 56 -7.58 -3.77 0.73
CA PRO A 56 -7.75 -3.81 -0.72
C PRO A 56 -6.89 -4.88 -1.42
N ILE A 57 -5.81 -5.38 -0.82
CA ILE A 57 -4.84 -6.27 -1.46
C ILE A 57 -5.48 -7.53 -2.03
N PRO A 58 -6.32 -8.31 -1.29
CA PRO A 58 -6.94 -9.51 -1.84
C PRO A 58 -7.87 -9.20 -3.02
N PHE A 59 -8.57 -8.07 -2.98
CA PHE A 59 -9.43 -7.64 -4.09
C PHE A 59 -8.60 -7.34 -5.34
N ILE A 60 -7.47 -6.68 -5.20
CA ILE A 60 -6.56 -6.40 -6.31
C ILE A 60 -6.02 -7.72 -6.87
N LEU A 61 -5.51 -8.61 -6.05
CA LEU A 61 -4.95 -9.90 -6.47
C LEU A 61 -5.98 -10.80 -7.18
N LEU A 62 -7.26 -10.67 -6.84
CA LEU A 62 -8.33 -11.46 -7.43
C LEU A 62 -8.93 -10.82 -8.69
N LEU A 63 -9.15 -9.50 -8.65
CA LEU A 63 -9.94 -8.80 -9.66
C LEU A 63 -9.11 -8.18 -10.78
N ILE A 64 -7.84 -7.88 -10.55
CA ILE A 64 -7.04 -7.14 -11.53
C ILE A 64 -6.92 -7.86 -12.87
N ASN A 65 -6.77 -9.18 -12.86
CA ASN A 65 -6.69 -9.97 -14.09
C ASN A 65 -8.02 -9.94 -14.88
N TRP A 66 -9.15 -9.89 -14.16
CA TRP A 66 -10.47 -9.72 -14.78
C TRP A 66 -10.62 -8.31 -15.36
N ILE A 67 -10.21 -7.30 -14.60
CA ILE A 67 -10.22 -5.89 -15.04
C ILE A 67 -9.37 -5.74 -16.31
N PHE A 68 -8.17 -6.30 -16.34
CA PHE A 68 -7.31 -6.25 -17.54
C PHE A 68 -7.95 -6.96 -18.74
N LYS A 69 -8.61 -8.10 -18.55
CA LYS A 69 -9.35 -8.77 -19.61
C LYS A 69 -10.46 -7.90 -20.18
N VAL A 70 -11.18 -7.17 -19.33
CA VAL A 70 -12.25 -6.26 -19.77
C VAL A 70 -11.65 -5.04 -20.48
N LEU A 71 -10.62 -4.42 -19.92
CA LEU A 71 -9.97 -3.24 -20.48
C LEU A 71 -9.27 -3.51 -21.81
N LYS A 72 -8.76 -4.72 -22.04
CA LYS A 72 -8.20 -5.12 -23.35
C LYS A 72 -9.23 -5.07 -24.50
N LYS A 73 -10.52 -5.12 -24.18
CA LYS A 73 -11.60 -5.01 -25.19
C LYS A 73 -11.88 -3.56 -25.60
N VAL A 74 -11.33 -2.58 -24.86
CA VAL A 74 -11.55 -1.15 -25.14
C VAL A 74 -10.49 -0.65 -26.12
N PRO A 75 -10.89 -0.11 -27.30
CA PRO A 75 -9.97 0.45 -28.28
C PRO A 75 -9.15 1.60 -27.68
N GLY A 76 -7.83 1.57 -27.87
CA GLY A 76 -6.90 2.57 -27.33
C GLY A 76 -6.26 2.17 -25.98
N ILE A 77 -7.01 1.62 -25.04
CA ILE A 77 -6.50 1.15 -23.74
C ILE A 77 -5.76 -0.18 -23.90
N ASN A 78 -6.20 -1.03 -24.82
CA ASN A 78 -5.57 -2.31 -25.13
C ASN A 78 -4.07 -2.18 -25.43
N LYS A 79 -3.65 -1.16 -26.19
CA LYS A 79 -2.25 -0.92 -26.52
C LYS A 79 -1.40 -0.64 -25.26
N ALA A 80 -1.93 0.16 -24.34
CA ALA A 80 -1.25 0.47 -23.09
C ALA A 80 -1.10 -0.78 -22.20
N ILE A 81 -2.14 -1.62 -22.12
CA ILE A 81 -2.11 -2.85 -21.35
C ILE A 81 -1.15 -3.87 -21.96
N PHE A 82 -1.16 -4.08 -23.28
CA PHE A 82 -0.20 -4.95 -23.97
C PHE A 82 1.24 -4.46 -23.79
N TRP A 83 1.47 -3.15 -23.86
CA TRP A 83 2.80 -2.58 -23.59
C TRP A 83 3.25 -2.86 -22.15
N LEU A 84 2.35 -2.68 -21.16
CA LEU A 84 2.62 -2.94 -19.75
C LEU A 84 2.92 -4.42 -19.50
N GLU A 85 2.13 -5.33 -20.06
CA GLU A 85 2.36 -6.78 -19.98
C GLU A 85 3.70 -7.17 -20.62
N ASN A 86 3.98 -6.71 -21.84
CA ASN A 86 5.25 -7.00 -22.51
C ASN A 86 6.45 -6.47 -21.74
N LYS A 87 6.37 -5.26 -21.18
CA LYS A 87 7.43 -4.67 -20.37
C LYS A 87 7.65 -5.45 -19.07
N THR A 88 6.58 -5.99 -18.49
CA THR A 88 6.62 -6.81 -17.29
C THR A 88 7.19 -8.19 -17.60
N MET A 89 6.77 -8.81 -18.72
CA MET A 89 7.26 -10.11 -19.17
C MET A 89 8.77 -10.08 -19.50
N GLN A 90 9.29 -8.99 -20.05
CA GLN A 90 10.75 -8.83 -20.29
C GLN A 90 11.57 -8.82 -18.99
N LYS A 91 10.95 -8.51 -17.86
CA LYS A 91 11.59 -8.55 -16.54
C LYS A 91 11.38 -9.88 -15.81
N ARG A 92 10.61 -10.80 -16.40
CA ARG A 92 10.25 -12.09 -15.79
C ARG A 92 11.48 -12.91 -15.39
N ASP A 93 12.51 -12.97 -16.27
CA ASP A 93 13.72 -13.72 -15.97
C ASP A 93 14.50 -13.19 -14.76
N LYS A 94 14.43 -11.86 -14.53
CA LYS A 94 15.02 -11.24 -13.33
C LYS A 94 14.16 -11.47 -12.08
N ILE A 95 12.87 -11.60 -12.26
CA ILE A 95 11.90 -11.79 -11.19
C ILE A 95 11.84 -13.25 -10.78
N ASP A 96 11.96 -14.19 -11.71
CA ASP A 96 12.09 -15.62 -11.41
C ASP A 96 13.33 -15.91 -10.55
N LYS A 97 14.40 -15.09 -10.69
CA LYS A 97 15.59 -15.19 -9.85
C LYS A 97 15.38 -14.70 -8.42
N TYR A 98 14.59 -13.66 -8.22
CA TYR A 98 14.32 -13.08 -6.91
C TYR A 98 12.93 -13.48 -6.38
N GLY A 99 12.04 -13.89 -7.28
CA GLY A 99 10.72 -14.43 -6.99
C GLY A 99 9.92 -13.60 -5.98
N ILE A 100 9.30 -14.30 -5.06
CA ILE A 100 8.47 -13.72 -4.03
C ILE A 100 9.27 -12.87 -3.01
N TRP A 101 10.57 -13.14 -2.84
CA TRP A 101 11.45 -12.35 -1.98
C TRP A 101 11.74 -10.95 -2.54
N GLY A 102 11.83 -10.83 -3.88
CA GLY A 102 11.93 -9.52 -4.54
C GLY A 102 10.68 -8.68 -4.29
N LEU A 103 9.50 -9.30 -4.26
CA LEU A 103 8.24 -8.63 -3.93
C LEU A 103 8.24 -8.15 -2.47
N LEU A 104 8.75 -8.97 -1.53
CA LEU A 104 8.88 -8.58 -0.13
C LEU A 104 9.75 -7.33 0.03
N ILE A 105 10.96 -7.35 -0.54
CA ILE A 105 11.90 -6.22 -0.47
C ILE A 105 11.27 -4.97 -1.10
N PHE A 106 10.65 -5.13 -2.27
CA PHE A 106 9.99 -4.04 -2.97
C PHE A 106 8.92 -3.34 -2.11
N VAL A 107 8.09 -4.12 -1.38
CA VAL A 107 7.04 -3.56 -0.53
C VAL A 107 7.57 -3.07 0.81
N ALA A 108 8.59 -3.72 1.37
CA ALA A 108 9.16 -3.39 2.69
C ALA A 108 9.93 -2.07 2.69
N ILE A 109 10.53 -1.67 1.55
CA ILE A 109 11.24 -0.39 1.45
C ILE A 109 10.21 0.74 1.37
N PRO A 110 10.20 1.69 2.31
CA PRO A 110 9.17 2.73 2.37
C PRO A 110 9.44 3.88 1.37
N LEU A 111 9.47 3.57 0.07
CA LEU A 111 9.58 4.55 -1.01
C LEU A 111 8.21 4.88 -1.61
N PRO A 112 8.02 6.08 -2.16
CA PRO A 112 6.79 6.39 -2.89
C PRO A 112 6.55 5.40 -4.03
N GLY A 113 5.35 4.82 -4.08
CA GLY A 113 4.97 3.87 -5.14
C GLY A 113 5.46 2.42 -4.96
N THR A 114 5.96 2.04 -3.78
CA THR A 114 6.38 0.65 -3.49
C THR A 114 5.49 -0.06 -2.47
N GLY A 115 4.28 0.38 -2.26
CA GLY A 115 3.41 -0.13 -1.20
C GLY A 115 2.59 -1.38 -1.53
N GLY A 116 1.60 -1.64 -0.69
CA GLY A 116 0.74 -2.82 -0.80
C GLY A 116 -0.05 -2.86 -2.11
N TRP A 117 -0.56 -1.72 -2.59
CA TRP A 117 -1.28 -1.61 -3.85
C TRP A 117 -0.42 -1.96 -5.06
N THR A 118 0.74 -1.31 -5.17
CA THR A 118 1.68 -1.55 -6.27
C THR A 118 2.29 -2.94 -6.21
N GLY A 119 2.55 -3.46 -5.00
CA GLY A 119 2.97 -4.83 -4.78
C GLY A 119 1.94 -5.84 -5.28
N ALA A 120 0.65 -5.62 -4.99
CA ALA A 120 -0.42 -6.49 -5.46
C ALA A 120 -0.61 -6.44 -6.98
N LEU A 121 -0.51 -5.23 -7.58
CA LEU A 121 -0.51 -5.08 -9.04
C LEU A 121 0.66 -5.82 -9.68
N LEU A 122 1.87 -5.64 -9.13
CA LEU A 122 3.08 -6.30 -9.63
C LEU A 122 2.97 -7.82 -9.53
N ALA A 123 2.53 -8.34 -8.38
CA ALA A 123 2.32 -9.77 -8.17
C ALA A 123 1.32 -10.37 -9.17
N SER A 124 0.26 -9.64 -9.47
CA SER A 124 -0.77 -10.08 -10.43
C SER A 124 -0.28 -10.03 -11.88
N LEU A 125 0.47 -9.00 -12.26
CA LEU A 125 1.08 -8.89 -13.59
C LEU A 125 2.12 -9.98 -13.86
N LEU A 126 2.84 -10.39 -12.80
CA LEU A 126 3.84 -11.45 -12.86
C LEU A 126 3.25 -12.85 -12.69
N GLU A 127 1.92 -12.94 -12.56
CA GLU A 127 1.20 -14.19 -12.35
C GLU A 127 1.71 -15.01 -11.15
N LEU A 128 2.18 -14.34 -10.10
CA LEU A 128 2.64 -14.99 -8.88
C LEU A 128 1.49 -15.64 -8.13
N ASP A 129 1.80 -16.64 -7.31
CA ASP A 129 0.82 -17.29 -6.45
C ASP A 129 0.13 -16.28 -5.52
N LYS A 130 -1.19 -16.19 -5.63
CA LYS A 130 -1.99 -15.15 -4.94
C LYS A 130 -1.88 -15.24 -3.41
N LYS A 131 -1.89 -16.46 -2.86
CA LYS A 131 -1.82 -16.65 -1.40
C LYS A 131 -0.45 -16.26 -0.87
N LYS A 132 0.61 -16.72 -1.54
CA LYS A 132 1.98 -16.37 -1.17
C LYS A 132 2.22 -14.87 -1.33
N SER A 133 1.74 -14.27 -2.42
CA SER A 133 1.84 -12.83 -2.67
C SER A 133 1.13 -12.03 -1.59
N PHE A 134 -0.08 -12.42 -1.20
CA PHE A 134 -0.80 -11.76 -0.11
C PHE A 134 0.00 -11.77 1.21
N LEU A 135 0.52 -12.93 1.61
CA LEU A 135 1.31 -13.05 2.84
C LEU A 135 2.59 -12.21 2.80
N VAL A 136 3.29 -12.26 1.68
CA VAL A 136 4.55 -11.54 1.50
C VAL A 136 4.34 -10.03 1.42
N ILE A 137 3.29 -9.57 0.72
CA ILE A 137 2.93 -8.15 0.67
C ILE A 137 2.52 -7.67 2.08
N SER A 138 1.71 -8.46 2.79
CA SER A 138 1.31 -8.12 4.17
C SER A 138 2.51 -8.00 5.10
N LEU A 139 3.49 -8.90 4.99
CA LEU A 139 4.75 -8.82 5.74
C LEU A 139 5.57 -7.58 5.33
N GLY A 140 5.63 -7.28 4.04
CA GLY A 140 6.31 -6.08 3.53
C GLY A 140 5.68 -4.78 4.05
N VAL A 141 4.34 -4.70 4.01
CA VAL A 141 3.58 -3.56 4.57
C VAL A 141 3.81 -3.44 6.08
N PHE A 142 3.86 -4.56 6.80
CA PHE A 142 4.16 -4.58 8.24
C PHE A 142 5.55 -3.99 8.52
N ILE A 143 6.57 -4.45 7.81
CA ILE A 143 7.96 -3.96 7.97
C ILE A 143 8.05 -2.47 7.61
N ALA A 144 7.48 -2.07 6.46
CA ALA A 144 7.43 -0.66 6.05
C ALA A 144 6.72 0.20 7.10
N GLY A 145 5.62 -0.32 7.66
CA GLY A 145 4.85 0.34 8.70
C GLY A 145 5.65 0.55 10.00
N LEU A 146 6.43 -0.44 10.43
CA LEU A 146 7.33 -0.29 11.60
C LEU A 146 8.36 0.80 11.35
N ILE A 147 8.98 0.82 10.17
CA ILE A 147 9.96 1.85 9.81
C ILE A 147 9.33 3.23 9.86
N ILE A 148 8.16 3.40 9.23
CA ILE A 148 7.45 4.69 9.23
C ILE A 148 7.00 5.10 10.63
N THR A 149 6.56 4.16 11.46
CA THR A 149 6.19 4.46 12.86
C THR A 149 7.39 5.04 13.62
N VAL A 150 8.54 4.40 13.53
CA VAL A 150 9.78 4.90 14.17
C VAL A 150 10.16 6.29 13.63
N LEU A 151 10.12 6.48 12.31
CA LEU A 151 10.40 7.78 11.69
C LEU A 151 9.42 8.86 12.15
N SER A 152 8.13 8.53 12.21
CA SER A 152 7.09 9.47 12.66
C SER A 152 7.26 9.88 14.12
N LEU A 153 7.68 8.96 14.98
CA LEU A 153 7.99 9.26 16.39
C LEU A 153 9.19 10.20 16.51
N VAL A 154 10.25 9.96 15.73
CA VAL A 154 11.43 10.83 15.72
C VAL A 154 11.08 12.22 15.22
N ILE A 155 10.31 12.32 14.13
CA ILE A 155 9.84 13.61 13.57
C ILE A 155 8.92 14.31 14.57
N GLY A 156 7.97 13.60 15.14
CA GLY A 156 7.05 14.14 16.15
C GLY A 156 7.81 14.72 17.35
N ALA A 157 8.79 14.00 17.87
CA ALA A 157 9.63 14.48 18.97
C ALA A 157 10.45 15.73 18.59
N ALA A 158 10.88 15.84 17.33
CA ALA A 158 11.64 17.00 16.85
C ALA A 158 10.79 18.25 16.59
N VAL A 159 9.51 18.07 16.27
CA VAL A 159 8.59 19.16 15.94
C VAL A 159 7.90 19.71 17.19
N PHE A 160 7.63 18.87 18.19
CA PHE A 160 6.87 19.25 19.40
C PHE A 160 7.74 19.47 20.65
N ASN A 161 9.08 19.33 20.58
CA ASN A 161 10.05 19.79 21.56
C ASN A 161 10.71 21.09 21.13
#